data_cabe744e9c200194be2d4a1b2abfa3e6
#
_entry.id   cabe744e9c200194be2d4a1b2abfa3e6
#
_cell.length_a   1.000
_cell.length_b   1.000
_cell.length_c   1.000
_cell.angle_alpha   90.00
_cell.angle_beta   90.00
_cell.angle_gamma   90.00
#
_symmetry.space_group_name_H-M   'P 1'
#
loop_
_entity.id
_entity.type
_entity.pdbx_description
1 polymer ?
#
loop_
_entity_poly.entity_id
_entity_poly.type
_entity_poly.pdbx_seq_one_letter_code
_entity_poly.pdbx_strand_id
1 'polypeptide(L)'
;YIPTDWLKEKNIDLKHFLTSPKPSKELASIAKRLLEEARRLYKRSESGLFGLPTSCQPGIYAARYIYEGIGAHIESVQYDSINQRAITSKSEKITLLAFSFLKTLSSKILPVSAVVHAPALREVKFLVNSAQKKSYGNDMVLFSGKRLMDVLMELEKNDKKSIYLST
;
A
#
# COMPACT_ATOMS: atom_id res chain seq x y z
N TYR A 1 10.89 5.06 -7.52
CA TYR A 1 10.38 5.78 -6.33
C TYR A 1 11.35 5.74 -5.13
N ILE A 2 12.67 5.67 -5.40
CA ILE A 2 13.69 5.77 -4.37
C ILE A 2 13.83 7.25 -3.96
N PRO A 3 13.83 7.59 -2.66
CA PRO A 3 14.10 8.95 -2.21
C PRO A 3 15.47 9.42 -2.69
N THR A 4 15.53 10.58 -3.34
CA THR A 4 16.78 11.12 -3.91
C THR A 4 17.85 11.38 -2.84
N ASP A 5 17.43 11.70 -1.63
CA ASP A 5 18.35 11.91 -0.51
C ASP A 5 19.06 10.62 -0.09
N TRP A 6 18.40 9.46 -0.20
CA TRP A 6 19.03 8.17 0.08
C TRP A 6 20.06 7.78 -0.98
N LEU A 7 19.86 8.20 -2.24
CA LEU A 7 20.85 8.05 -3.29
C LEU A 7 22.09 8.91 -3.01
N LYS A 8 21.88 10.17 -2.59
CA LYS A 8 22.96 11.08 -2.18
C LYS A 8 23.75 10.54 -0.97
N GLU A 9 23.04 10.04 0.06
CA GLU A 9 23.67 9.39 1.23
C GLU A 9 24.63 8.26 0.85
N LYS A 10 24.36 7.58 -0.27
CA LYS A 10 25.18 6.47 -0.79
C LYS A 10 26.10 6.89 -1.94
N ASN A 11 26.27 8.19 -2.19
CA ASN A 11 27.08 8.73 -3.28
C ASN A 11 26.72 8.16 -4.67
N ILE A 12 25.43 7.85 -4.89
CA ILE A 12 24.92 7.40 -6.18
C ILE A 12 24.55 8.64 -7.01
N ASP A 13 25.27 8.86 -8.11
CA ASP A 13 24.91 9.92 -9.07
C ASP A 13 23.64 9.51 -9.83
N LEU A 14 22.55 10.27 -9.59
CA LEU A 14 21.26 10.04 -10.22
C LEU A 14 21.31 10.08 -11.75
N LYS A 15 22.07 11.01 -12.33
CA LYS A 15 22.17 11.15 -13.80
C LYS A 15 22.86 9.95 -14.40
N HIS A 16 23.98 9.54 -13.83
CA HIS A 16 24.71 8.35 -14.27
C HIS A 16 23.86 7.09 -14.09
N PHE A 17 23.19 6.95 -12.96
CA PHE A 17 22.31 5.80 -12.67
C PHE A 17 21.15 5.69 -13.66
N LEU A 18 20.51 6.79 -14.04
CA LEU A 18 19.41 6.78 -15.02
C LEU A 18 19.88 6.43 -16.45
N THR A 19 21.12 6.78 -16.79
CA THR A 19 21.68 6.50 -18.12
C THR A 19 22.21 5.06 -18.23
N SER A 20 22.79 4.52 -17.17
CA SER A 20 23.36 3.18 -17.12
C SER A 20 23.13 2.52 -15.76
N PRO A 21 21.89 2.03 -15.51
CA PRO A 21 21.57 1.41 -14.24
C PRO A 21 22.37 0.11 -14.06
N LYS A 22 23.11 0.01 -12.96
CA LYS A 22 23.88 -1.20 -12.60
C LYS A 22 23.58 -1.60 -11.17
N PRO A 23 23.48 -2.90 -10.87
CA PRO A 23 23.36 -3.36 -9.49
C PRO A 23 24.61 -2.98 -8.70
N SER A 24 24.42 -2.50 -7.47
CA SER A 24 25.51 -2.20 -6.56
C SER A 24 25.09 -2.52 -5.12
N LYS A 25 26.09 -2.68 -4.24
CA LYS A 25 25.83 -2.92 -2.80
C LYS A 25 25.12 -1.74 -2.15
N GLU A 26 25.40 -0.54 -2.59
CA GLU A 26 24.78 0.70 -2.14
C GLU A 26 23.28 0.72 -2.51
N LEU A 27 22.96 0.37 -3.76
CA LEU A 27 21.58 0.27 -4.22
C LEU A 27 20.83 -0.86 -3.48
N ALA A 28 21.45 -2.02 -3.31
CA ALA A 28 20.89 -3.12 -2.54
C ALA A 28 20.58 -2.71 -1.08
N SER A 29 21.47 -1.92 -0.46
CA SER A 29 21.24 -1.39 0.90
C SER A 29 20.05 -0.44 0.98
N ILE A 30 19.83 0.37 -0.06
CA ILE A 30 18.66 1.25 -0.16
C ILE A 30 17.38 0.42 -0.35
N ALA A 31 17.40 -0.57 -1.25
CA ALA A 31 16.27 -1.47 -1.46
C ALA A 31 15.90 -2.23 -0.18
N LYS A 32 16.88 -2.74 0.55
CA LYS A 32 16.67 -3.36 1.87
C LYS A 32 15.98 -2.41 2.85
N ARG A 33 16.48 -1.18 2.99
CA ARG A 33 15.88 -0.16 3.87
C ARG A 33 14.43 0.16 3.48
N LEU A 34 14.13 0.25 2.17
CA LEU A 34 12.76 0.46 1.67
C LEU A 34 11.83 -0.70 2.05
N LEU A 35 12.30 -1.94 1.90
CA LEU A 35 11.50 -3.11 2.24
C LEU A 35 11.28 -3.25 3.76
N GLU A 36 12.26 -2.93 4.58
CA GLU A 36 12.12 -2.89 6.04
C GLU A 36 11.06 -1.86 6.46
N GLU A 37 11.08 -0.68 5.87
CA GLU A 37 10.10 0.36 6.14
C GLU A 37 8.70 -0.03 5.64
N ALA A 38 8.60 -0.64 4.46
CA ALA A 38 7.34 -1.16 3.94
C ALA A 38 6.74 -2.24 4.86
N ARG A 39 7.55 -3.19 5.35
CA ARG A 39 7.11 -4.21 6.32
C ARG A 39 6.59 -3.58 7.61
N ARG A 40 7.28 -2.56 8.11
CA ARG A 40 6.85 -1.81 9.30
C ARG A 40 5.47 -1.18 9.10
N LEU A 41 5.26 -0.55 7.94
CA LEU A 41 3.99 0.08 7.58
C LEU A 41 2.88 -0.95 7.35
N TYR A 42 3.16 -2.07 6.68
CA TYR A 42 2.20 -3.17 6.52
C TYR A 42 1.74 -3.73 7.86
N LYS A 43 2.67 -4.01 8.76
CA LYS A 43 2.35 -4.50 10.11
C LYS A 43 1.48 -3.50 10.88
N ARG A 44 1.77 -2.21 10.73
CA ARG A 44 1.01 -1.16 11.37
C ARG A 44 -0.39 -1.00 10.78
N SER A 45 -0.53 -1.08 9.45
CA SER A 45 -1.81 -0.93 8.76
C SER A 45 -2.78 -2.09 9.04
N GLU A 46 -2.26 -3.27 9.35
CA GLU A 46 -3.07 -4.47 9.59
C GLU A 46 -4.09 -4.27 10.71
N SER A 47 -3.72 -3.53 11.75
CA SER A 47 -4.62 -3.23 12.86
C SER A 47 -5.81 -2.36 12.47
N GLY A 48 -5.67 -1.51 11.45
CA GLY A 48 -6.74 -0.64 10.95
C GLY A 48 -7.76 -1.36 10.05
N LEU A 49 -7.41 -2.55 9.54
CA LEU A 49 -8.28 -3.29 8.62
C LEU A 49 -9.58 -3.77 9.26
N PHE A 50 -9.59 -3.96 10.58
CA PHE A 50 -10.81 -4.33 11.32
C PHE A 50 -11.91 -3.27 11.25
N GLY A 51 -11.54 -2.00 11.14
CA GLY A 51 -12.49 -0.89 11.01
C GLY A 51 -13.12 -0.77 9.63
N LEU A 52 -12.65 -1.55 8.65
CA LEU A 52 -13.19 -1.53 7.30
C LEU A 52 -14.42 -2.45 7.18
N PRO A 53 -15.35 -2.14 6.25
CA PRO A 53 -16.43 -3.05 5.91
C PRO A 53 -15.89 -4.44 5.57
N THR A 54 -16.51 -5.49 6.10
CA THR A 54 -16.03 -6.88 5.95
C THR A 54 -15.87 -7.29 4.47
N SER A 55 -16.70 -6.75 3.58
CA SER A 55 -16.64 -7.01 2.14
C SER A 55 -15.36 -6.48 1.48
N CYS A 56 -14.72 -5.46 2.05
CA CYS A 56 -13.49 -4.85 1.53
C CYS A 56 -12.22 -5.51 2.10
N GLN A 57 -12.31 -6.09 3.30
CA GLN A 57 -11.15 -6.63 4.01
C GLN A 57 -10.35 -7.67 3.20
N PRO A 58 -10.98 -8.70 2.55
CA PRO A 58 -10.22 -9.70 1.80
C PRO A 58 -9.38 -9.10 0.69
N GLY A 59 -9.92 -8.12 -0.05
CA GLY A 59 -9.22 -7.46 -1.15
C GLY A 59 -8.00 -6.68 -0.66
N ILE A 60 -8.12 -5.98 0.45
CA ILE A 60 -7.02 -5.20 1.03
C ILE A 60 -5.96 -6.10 1.65
N TYR A 61 -6.35 -7.19 2.34
CA TYR A 61 -5.41 -8.20 2.81
C TYR A 61 -4.66 -8.85 1.64
N ALA A 62 -5.38 -9.20 0.55
CA ALA A 62 -4.78 -9.78 -0.63
C ALA A 62 -3.74 -8.84 -1.26
N ALA A 63 -4.07 -7.57 -1.45
CA ALA A 63 -3.13 -6.57 -1.95
C ALA A 63 -1.89 -6.49 -1.06
N ARG A 64 -2.07 -6.37 0.27
CA ARG A 64 -0.97 -6.34 1.23
C ARG A 64 -0.04 -7.55 1.08
N TYR A 65 -0.59 -8.77 1.10
CA TYR A 65 0.23 -9.99 1.02
C TYR A 65 0.92 -10.15 -0.33
N ILE A 66 0.27 -9.78 -1.43
CA ILE A 66 0.89 -9.83 -2.76
C ILE A 66 2.08 -8.86 -2.84
N TYR A 67 1.93 -7.64 -2.37
CA TYR A 67 3.03 -6.67 -2.36
C TYR A 67 4.16 -7.07 -1.39
N GLU A 68 3.82 -7.63 -0.24
CA GLU A 68 4.82 -8.18 0.68
C GLU A 68 5.58 -9.36 0.06
N GLY A 69 4.88 -10.22 -0.69
CA GLY A 69 5.48 -11.33 -1.46
C GLY A 69 6.46 -10.86 -2.54
N ILE A 70 6.14 -9.76 -3.24
CA ILE A 70 7.08 -9.11 -4.17
C ILE A 70 8.35 -8.67 -3.42
N GLY A 71 8.20 -8.07 -2.24
CA GLY A 71 9.33 -7.67 -1.39
C GLY A 71 10.19 -8.86 -0.97
N ALA A 72 9.59 -9.97 -0.59
CA ALA A 72 10.30 -11.21 -0.25
C ALA A 72 11.09 -11.77 -1.46
N HIS A 73 10.52 -11.67 -2.67
CA HIS A 73 11.23 -12.07 -3.88
C HIS A 73 12.44 -11.18 -4.16
N ILE A 74 12.31 -9.84 -4.02
CA ILE A 74 13.46 -8.91 -4.15
C ILE A 74 14.57 -9.27 -3.15
N GLU A 75 14.20 -9.64 -1.92
CA GLU A 75 15.16 -10.09 -0.90
C GLU A 75 15.86 -11.39 -1.28
N SER A 76 15.12 -12.38 -1.82
CA SER A 76 15.68 -13.67 -2.23
C SER A 76 16.72 -13.56 -3.35
N VAL A 77 16.63 -12.54 -4.20
CA VAL A 77 17.60 -12.21 -5.25
C VAL A 77 18.62 -11.16 -4.80
N GLN A 78 18.88 -11.07 -3.50
CA GLN A 78 19.89 -10.17 -2.91
C GLN A 78 19.66 -8.70 -3.28
N TYR A 79 18.39 -8.28 -3.39
CA TYR A 79 17.94 -6.92 -3.73
C TYR A 79 18.36 -6.44 -5.13
N ASP A 80 18.71 -7.36 -6.05
CA ASP A 80 18.98 -7.03 -7.45
C ASP A 80 17.66 -6.76 -8.20
N SER A 81 17.18 -5.53 -8.12
CA SER A 81 16.00 -5.07 -8.84
C SER A 81 16.30 -4.49 -10.23
N ILE A 82 17.57 -4.50 -10.65
CA ILE A 82 17.99 -4.02 -11.97
C ILE A 82 17.93 -5.13 -13.00
N ASN A 83 18.56 -6.26 -12.71
CA ASN A 83 18.64 -7.39 -13.64
C ASN A 83 17.46 -8.35 -13.52
N GLN A 84 16.79 -8.35 -12.36
CA GLN A 84 15.70 -9.27 -12.07
C GLN A 84 14.41 -8.52 -11.72
N ARG A 85 13.34 -8.85 -12.46
CA ARG A 85 12.01 -8.33 -12.16
C ARG A 85 11.32 -9.22 -11.13
N ALA A 86 11.05 -8.69 -9.96
CA ALA A 86 10.27 -9.39 -8.96
C ALA A 86 8.78 -9.45 -9.38
N ILE A 87 8.29 -10.67 -9.56
CA ILE A 87 6.89 -10.94 -9.88
C ILE A 87 6.37 -12.09 -9.01
N THR A 88 5.17 -11.95 -8.51
CA THR A 88 4.46 -13.07 -7.88
C THR A 88 3.85 -13.96 -8.95
N SER A 89 4.06 -15.25 -8.87
CA SER A 89 3.46 -16.25 -9.77
C SER A 89 1.92 -16.30 -9.62
N LYS A 90 1.24 -16.88 -10.60
CA LYS A 90 -0.23 -17.05 -10.53
C LYS A 90 -0.65 -17.93 -9.35
N SER A 91 0.09 -19.00 -9.08
CA SER A 91 -0.16 -19.91 -7.96
C SER A 91 0.02 -19.23 -6.61
N GLU A 92 1.09 -18.46 -6.44
CA GLU A 92 1.31 -17.65 -5.23
C GLU A 92 0.18 -16.64 -5.00
N LYS A 93 -0.26 -15.94 -6.04
CA LYS A 93 -1.39 -15.01 -5.94
C LYS A 93 -2.67 -15.70 -5.45
N ILE A 94 -2.98 -16.89 -5.98
CA ILE A 94 -4.15 -17.67 -5.56
C ILE A 94 -4.01 -18.09 -4.09
N THR A 95 -2.84 -18.55 -3.68
CA THR A 95 -2.56 -18.93 -2.28
C THR A 95 -2.71 -17.72 -1.35
N LEU A 96 -2.16 -16.57 -1.73
CA LEU A 96 -2.27 -15.35 -0.94
C LEU A 96 -3.70 -14.81 -0.87
N LEU A 97 -4.48 -14.97 -1.95
CA LEU A 97 -5.91 -14.69 -1.95
C LEU A 97 -6.66 -15.59 -0.96
N ALA A 98 -6.46 -16.90 -1.02
CA ALA A 98 -7.07 -17.84 -0.07
C ALA A 98 -6.70 -17.49 1.37
N PHE A 99 -5.42 -17.19 1.64
CA PHE A 99 -4.96 -16.78 2.95
C PHE A 99 -5.61 -15.46 3.42
N SER A 100 -5.85 -14.51 2.53
CA SER A 100 -6.53 -13.25 2.87
C SER A 100 -7.98 -13.46 3.32
N PHE A 101 -8.69 -14.39 2.73
CA PHE A 101 -10.03 -14.78 3.18
C PHE A 101 -10.00 -15.44 4.57
N LEU A 102 -9.07 -16.37 4.80
CA LEU A 102 -8.88 -17.00 6.11
C LEU A 102 -8.53 -15.97 7.17
N LYS A 103 -7.66 -15.01 6.85
CA LYS A 103 -7.29 -13.91 7.77
C LYS A 103 -8.47 -13.04 8.10
N THR A 104 -9.31 -12.70 7.13
CA THR A 104 -10.54 -11.93 7.35
C THR A 104 -11.50 -12.66 8.29
N LEU A 105 -11.62 -13.98 8.16
CA LEU A 105 -12.46 -14.78 9.04
C LEU A 105 -11.88 -14.84 10.47
N SER A 106 -10.58 -15.11 10.60
CA SER A 106 -9.90 -15.20 11.90
C SER A 106 -9.87 -13.85 12.62
N SER A 107 -9.85 -12.74 11.89
CA SER A 107 -9.83 -11.40 12.48
C SER A 107 -11.08 -11.06 13.29
N LYS A 108 -12.19 -11.75 13.06
CA LYS A 108 -13.42 -11.60 13.85
C LYS A 108 -13.39 -12.33 15.20
N ILE A 109 -12.50 -13.29 15.34
CA ILE A 109 -12.44 -14.19 16.51
C ILE A 109 -11.28 -13.81 17.42
N LEU A 110 -10.18 -13.30 16.85
CA LEU A 110 -8.95 -12.97 17.59
C LEU A 110 -9.03 -11.57 18.21
N PRO A 111 -8.43 -11.37 19.40
CA PRO A 111 -8.40 -10.07 20.02
C PRO A 111 -7.62 -9.06 19.18
N VAL A 112 -8.11 -7.82 19.18
CA VAL A 112 -7.50 -6.70 18.44
C VAL A 112 -6.11 -6.40 18.99
N SER A 113 -5.14 -6.25 18.12
CA SER A 113 -3.76 -5.90 18.50
C SER A 113 -3.71 -4.52 19.18
N ALA A 114 -2.87 -4.37 20.20
CA ALA A 114 -2.60 -3.09 20.87
C ALA A 114 -2.15 -1.97 19.91
N VAL A 115 -1.66 -2.30 18.72
CA VAL A 115 -1.29 -1.33 17.67
C VAL A 115 -2.47 -0.47 17.21
N VAL A 116 -3.72 -0.94 17.39
CA VAL A 116 -4.94 -0.14 17.11
C VAL A 116 -4.97 1.17 17.90
N HIS A 117 -4.41 1.15 19.11
CA HIS A 117 -4.34 2.34 19.98
C HIS A 117 -3.10 3.20 19.74
N ALA A 118 -2.24 2.83 18.81
CA ALA A 118 -1.05 3.61 18.49
C ALA A 118 -1.43 4.95 17.86
N PRO A 119 -0.77 6.06 18.23
CA PRO A 119 -1.06 7.38 17.66
C PRO A 119 -0.81 7.38 16.14
N ALA A 120 -1.54 8.22 15.42
CA ALA A 120 -1.36 8.39 13.98
C ALA A 120 0.10 8.79 13.66
N LEU A 121 0.62 8.29 12.54
CA LEU A 121 1.93 8.72 12.03
C LEU A 121 1.88 10.22 11.76
N ARG A 122 2.99 10.91 12.03
CA ARG A 122 3.09 12.37 11.90
C ARG A 122 2.67 12.86 10.51
N GLU A 123 3.10 12.13 9.48
CA GLU A 123 2.88 12.42 8.06
C GLU A 123 1.40 12.37 7.64
N VAL A 124 0.59 11.55 8.32
CA VAL A 124 -0.85 11.36 8.02
C VAL A 124 -1.78 11.88 9.13
N LYS A 125 -1.23 12.50 10.17
CA LYS A 125 -2.00 12.99 11.32
C LYS A 125 -3.09 13.97 10.90
N PHE A 126 -2.82 14.81 9.90
CA PHE A 126 -3.79 15.76 9.36
C PHE A 126 -5.01 15.05 8.74
N LEU A 127 -4.82 13.92 8.06
CA LEU A 127 -5.90 13.12 7.48
C LEU A 127 -6.76 12.49 8.59
N VAL A 128 -6.11 11.92 9.60
CA VAL A 128 -6.81 11.31 10.75
C VAL A 128 -7.64 12.35 11.49
N ASN A 129 -7.06 13.52 11.76
CA ASN A 129 -7.78 14.62 12.43
C ASN A 129 -8.96 15.13 11.59
N SER A 130 -8.82 15.19 10.27
CA SER A 130 -9.90 15.61 9.36
C SER A 130 -11.03 14.57 9.32
N ALA A 131 -10.71 13.28 9.36
CA ALA A 131 -11.69 12.20 9.42
C ALA A 131 -12.46 12.21 10.75
N GLN A 132 -11.77 12.43 11.88
CA GLN A 132 -12.39 12.53 13.19
C GLN A 132 -13.39 13.69 13.30
N LYS A 133 -13.06 14.87 12.74
CA LYS A 133 -13.96 16.03 12.72
C LYS A 133 -15.28 15.76 11.98
N LYS A 134 -15.26 14.94 10.93
CA LYS A 134 -16.48 14.55 10.19
C LYS A 134 -17.33 13.52 10.93
N SER A 135 -16.76 12.74 11.84
CA SER A 135 -17.47 11.71 12.59
C SER A 135 -18.35 12.26 13.71
N TYR A 136 -18.16 13.52 14.11
CA TYR A 136 -19.01 14.19 15.12
C TYR A 136 -20.30 14.80 14.55
N GLY A 137 -20.45 14.85 13.24
CA GLY A 137 -21.73 15.17 12.60
C GLY A 137 -22.50 13.86 12.37
N ASN A 138 -23.61 13.73 13.05
CA ASN A 138 -24.55 12.61 13.12
C ASN A 138 -25.04 12.17 11.71
N ASP A 139 -24.18 11.49 10.96
CA ASP A 139 -24.58 10.72 9.79
C ASP A 139 -23.76 9.44 9.76
N MET A 140 -24.35 8.40 10.32
CA MET A 140 -23.97 7.03 10.05
C MET A 140 -24.24 6.77 8.57
N VAL A 141 -23.30 7.21 7.73
CA VAL A 141 -23.37 6.99 6.29
C VAL A 141 -23.15 5.50 6.04
N LEU A 142 -24.24 4.76 6.06
CA LEU A 142 -24.33 3.46 5.40
C LEU A 142 -23.79 3.67 3.99
N PHE A 143 -22.60 3.13 3.72
CA PHE A 143 -22.05 3.04 2.37
C PHE A 143 -23.00 2.16 1.55
N SER A 144 -24.05 2.77 1.05
CA SER A 144 -24.91 2.16 0.04
C SER A 144 -24.08 2.11 -1.26
N GLY A 145 -24.02 0.93 -1.91
CA GLY A 145 -23.37 0.77 -3.21
C GLY A 145 -23.87 1.77 -4.27
N LYS A 146 -25.04 2.34 -4.07
CA LYS A 146 -25.62 3.43 -4.86
C LYS A 146 -24.75 4.69 -4.84
N ARG A 147 -24.21 5.11 -3.69
CA ARG A 147 -23.33 6.28 -3.58
C ARG A 147 -21.96 6.09 -4.26
N LEU A 148 -21.42 4.87 -4.24
CA LEU A 148 -20.18 4.58 -4.94
C LEU A 148 -20.35 4.71 -6.45
N MET A 149 -21.47 4.19 -6.99
CA MET A 149 -21.83 4.33 -8.41
C MET A 149 -22.03 5.79 -8.78
N ASP A 150 -22.68 6.59 -7.96
CA ASP A 150 -22.91 8.02 -8.21
C ASP A 150 -21.57 8.78 -8.28
N VAL A 151 -20.63 8.49 -7.37
CA VAL A 151 -19.28 9.09 -7.37
C VAL A 151 -18.48 8.65 -8.61
N LEU A 152 -18.54 7.37 -8.99
CA LEU A 152 -17.85 6.88 -10.18
C LEU A 152 -18.41 7.49 -11.47
N MET A 153 -19.73 7.64 -11.58
CA MET A 153 -20.37 8.32 -12.70
C MET A 153 -20.00 9.81 -12.76
N GLU A 154 -19.86 10.48 -11.62
CA GLU A 154 -19.45 11.88 -11.56
C GLU A 154 -17.98 12.07 -11.94
N LEU A 155 -17.10 11.15 -11.53
CA LEU A 155 -15.69 11.13 -11.95
C LEU A 155 -15.57 10.89 -13.46
N GLU A 156 -16.28 9.93 -14.01
CA GLU A 156 -16.29 9.66 -15.45
C GLU A 156 -16.81 10.85 -16.27
N LYS A 157 -17.83 11.56 -15.76
CA LYS A 157 -18.36 12.77 -16.39
C LYS A 157 -17.35 13.92 -16.39
N ASN A 158 -16.56 14.05 -15.32
CA ASN A 158 -15.52 15.06 -15.20
C ASN A 158 -14.32 14.76 -16.10
N ASP A 159 -13.91 13.50 -16.22
CA ASP A 159 -12.86 13.07 -17.14
C ASP A 159 -13.24 13.35 -18.61
N LYS A 160 -14.48 13.04 -19.02
CA LYS A 160 -14.98 13.36 -20.36
C LYS A 160 -14.99 14.86 -20.62
N LYS A 161 -15.35 15.70 -19.64
CA LYS A 161 -15.29 17.16 -19.76
C LYS A 161 -13.87 17.70 -19.94
N SER A 162 -12.89 17.11 -19.25
CA SER A 162 -11.48 17.48 -19.36
C SER A 162 -10.91 17.21 -20.76
N ILE A 163 -11.33 16.11 -21.41
CA ILE A 163 -10.89 15.75 -22.76
C ILE A 163 -11.46 16.72 -23.82
N TYR A 164 -12.71 17.19 -23.66
CA TYR A 164 -13.34 18.13 -24.60
C TYR A 164 -12.84 19.57 -24.47
N LEU A 165 -12.14 19.93 -23.38
CA LEU A 165 -11.58 21.27 -23.17
C LEU A 165 -10.09 21.35 -23.58
N SER A 166 -9.49 20.25 -24.00
CA SER A 166 -8.09 20.15 -24.44
C SER A 166 -7.95 19.99 -25.97
N THR A 167 -9.05 20.07 -26.72
CA THR A 167 -9.11 20.08 -28.19
C THR A 167 -9.54 21.45 -28.69
#